data_65c0420a62a1a6dde86339c60f805c00
#
_entry.id   65c0420a62a1a6dde86339c60f805c00
#
_cell.length_a   1.000
_cell.length_b   1.000
_cell.length_c   1.000
_cell.angle_alpha   90.00
_cell.angle_beta   90.00
_cell.angle_gamma   90.00
#
_symmetry.space_group_name_H-M   'P 1'
#
loop_
_entity.id
_entity.type
_entity.pdbx_description
1 polymer ?
#
loop_
_entity_poly.entity_id
_entity_poly.type
_entity_poly.pdbx_seq_one_letter_code
_entity_poly.pdbx_strand_id
1 'polypeptide(L)'
;AAVMPDFKALRYITCPNHAISDSKNHHPGIDNRGPFLSMNPFSSRCCQHNHAQGWPYFTEHLVLATPDNGVATAIYAACKATVKVGDGKEITLHEETNYPFEEGIAFTVSTDEKVAFPFYLRIPSWTQKAEVRVNGKKVSAAPVAGKYLCINREWANGDRVELTLPMSLSMRTWQVNKNSVSVDYGPLTLSLK
;
A
#
# COMPACT_ATOMS: atom_id res chain seq x y z
N ALA A 1 -8.41 -3.73 13.67
CA ALA A 1 -7.45 -4.09 14.71
C ALA A 1 -6.12 -3.40 14.47
N ALA A 2 -5.39 -3.08 15.51
CA ALA A 2 -4.07 -2.49 15.41
C ALA A 2 -3.09 -3.23 16.33
N VAL A 3 -1.87 -3.40 15.85
CA VAL A 3 -0.77 -3.97 16.65
C VAL A 3 -0.22 -2.90 17.56
N MET A 4 0.02 -3.26 18.83
CA MET A 4 0.66 -2.35 19.76
C MET A 4 2.12 -2.09 19.35
N PRO A 5 2.70 -0.90 19.67
CA PRO A 5 4.06 -0.55 19.24
C PRO A 5 5.16 -1.52 19.71
N ASP A 6 4.94 -2.22 20.82
CA ASP A 6 5.86 -3.23 21.35
C ASP A 6 5.64 -4.64 20.75
N PHE A 7 4.70 -4.79 19.84
CA PHE A 7 4.30 -6.04 19.17
C PHE A 7 3.82 -7.16 20.10
N LYS A 8 3.52 -6.88 21.38
CA LYS A 8 3.10 -7.89 22.37
C LYS A 8 1.60 -8.10 22.44
N ALA A 9 0.82 -7.20 21.86
CA ALA A 9 -0.64 -7.26 21.90
C ALA A 9 -1.25 -6.70 20.63
N LEU A 10 -2.47 -7.14 20.36
CA LEU A 10 -3.30 -6.64 19.28
C LEU A 10 -4.52 -5.94 19.88
N ARG A 11 -4.78 -4.71 19.46
CA ARG A 11 -5.98 -4.00 19.85
C ARG A 11 -7.18 -4.50 19.05
N TYR A 12 -8.20 -4.96 19.76
CA TYR A 12 -9.41 -5.53 19.16
C TYR A 12 -10.23 -4.48 18.39
N ILE A 13 -10.52 -3.35 19.03
CA ILE A 13 -11.24 -2.24 18.42
C ILE A 13 -10.34 -1.02 18.40
N THR A 14 -10.26 -0.38 17.23
CA THR A 14 -9.62 0.90 17.04
C THR A 14 -10.66 1.91 16.57
N CYS A 15 -10.67 3.08 17.21
CA CYS A 15 -11.53 4.19 16.83
C CYS A 15 -10.68 5.35 16.35
N PRO A 16 -11.16 6.17 15.41
CA PRO A 16 -10.52 7.43 15.05
C PRO A 16 -10.31 8.30 16.29
N ASN A 17 -9.23 9.04 16.33
CA ASN A 17 -8.89 9.95 17.44
C ASN A 17 -8.75 9.26 18.82
N HIS A 18 -8.37 8.01 18.83
CA HIS A 18 -8.17 7.25 20.05
C HIS A 18 -6.77 7.53 20.63
N ALA A 19 -6.69 8.40 21.62
CA ALA A 19 -5.44 8.88 22.17
C ALA A 19 -4.70 7.87 23.05
N ILE A 20 -5.45 6.93 23.67
CA ILE A 20 -4.90 5.96 24.63
C ILE A 20 -5.11 4.54 24.12
N SER A 21 -4.04 3.76 24.06
CA SER A 21 -4.07 2.37 23.63
C SER A 21 -3.71 1.46 24.80
N ASP A 22 -4.69 1.22 25.66
CA ASP A 22 -4.61 0.30 26.80
C ASP A 22 -5.74 -0.72 26.77
N SER A 23 -5.91 -1.48 27.85
CA SER A 23 -6.99 -2.48 28.01
C SER A 23 -8.37 -1.88 28.31
N LYS A 24 -8.47 -0.58 28.57
CA LYS A 24 -9.73 0.08 28.93
C LYS A 24 -10.48 0.58 27.71
N ASN A 25 -11.78 0.74 27.86
CA ASN A 25 -12.61 1.39 26.87
C ASN A 25 -12.59 2.91 27.09
N HIS A 26 -11.99 3.64 26.18
CA HIS A 26 -11.96 5.10 26.18
C HIS A 26 -12.92 5.71 25.15
N HIS A 27 -13.71 4.89 24.45
CA HIS A 27 -14.64 5.37 23.44
C HIS A 27 -16.05 5.54 24.02
N PRO A 28 -16.62 6.75 24.01
CA PRO A 28 -17.98 6.97 24.45
C PRO A 28 -18.99 6.22 23.56
N GLY A 29 -19.94 5.55 24.19
CA GLY A 29 -21.03 4.86 23.50
C GLY A 29 -20.71 3.45 22.99
N ILE A 30 -19.52 2.92 23.22
CA ILE A 30 -19.20 1.52 22.95
C ILE A 30 -19.06 0.77 24.28
N ASP A 31 -20.05 0.00 24.65
CA ASP A 31 -19.95 -0.98 25.74
C ASP A 31 -19.54 -2.33 25.15
N ASN A 32 -18.26 -2.66 25.29
CA ASN A 32 -17.74 -3.94 24.88
C ASN A 32 -17.14 -4.65 26.09
N ARG A 33 -17.99 -5.30 26.87
CA ARG A 33 -17.72 -6.01 28.14
C ARG A 33 -16.48 -6.90 28.12
N GLY A 34 -15.32 -6.32 27.98
CA GLY A 34 -14.06 -7.07 27.97
C GLY A 34 -12.87 -6.23 27.54
N PRO A 35 -11.66 -6.78 27.66
CA PRO A 35 -10.44 -6.07 27.32
C PRO A 35 -10.40 -5.78 25.82
N PHE A 36 -10.07 -4.55 25.46
CA PHE A 36 -9.86 -4.11 24.07
C PHE A 36 -8.50 -4.57 23.51
N LEU A 37 -7.63 -5.08 24.36
CA LEU A 37 -6.37 -5.70 24.00
C LEU A 37 -6.47 -7.21 24.04
N SER A 38 -6.02 -7.87 23.01
CA SER A 38 -5.81 -9.30 22.97
C SER A 38 -4.34 -9.59 23.27
N MET A 39 -4.07 -10.07 24.48
CA MET A 39 -2.71 -10.22 25.01
C MET A 39 -2.17 -11.65 24.94
N ASN A 40 -2.98 -12.60 24.50
CA ASN A 40 -2.56 -14.00 24.38
C ASN A 40 -3.33 -14.72 23.26
N PRO A 41 -2.79 -15.82 22.72
CA PRO A 41 -3.42 -16.57 21.63
C PRO A 41 -4.71 -17.27 22.00
N PHE A 42 -5.01 -17.39 23.28
CA PHE A 42 -6.22 -18.07 23.79
C PHE A 42 -7.42 -17.14 23.96
N SER A 43 -7.20 -15.84 23.93
CA SER A 43 -8.31 -14.89 23.84
C SER A 43 -8.88 -14.90 22.42
N SER A 44 -9.67 -15.91 22.08
CA SER A 44 -10.19 -16.10 20.73
C SER A 44 -11.20 -15.02 20.38
N ARG A 45 -10.69 -13.93 19.81
CA ARG A 45 -11.44 -12.86 19.18
C ARG A 45 -11.15 -12.86 17.69
N CYS A 46 -12.17 -12.65 16.88
CA CYS A 46 -12.08 -12.69 15.43
C CYS A 46 -10.94 -11.80 14.86
N CYS A 47 -10.69 -10.66 15.47
CA CYS A 47 -9.68 -9.71 14.98
C CYS A 47 -8.24 -10.22 15.04
N GLN A 48 -7.87 -11.05 16.01
CA GLN A 48 -6.53 -11.65 16.05
C GLN A 48 -6.28 -12.54 14.85
N HIS A 49 -7.20 -13.44 14.56
CA HIS A 49 -7.07 -14.38 13.46
C HIS A 49 -7.14 -13.69 12.11
N ASN A 50 -8.11 -12.80 11.93
CA ASN A 50 -8.29 -12.09 10.66
C ASN A 50 -7.14 -11.10 10.37
N HIS A 51 -6.56 -10.49 11.38
CA HIS A 51 -5.38 -9.65 11.20
C HIS A 51 -4.20 -10.45 10.65
N ALA A 52 -3.93 -11.62 11.23
CA ALA A 52 -2.85 -12.49 10.77
C ALA A 52 -3.11 -13.03 9.35
N GLN A 53 -4.35 -13.39 9.04
CA GLN A 53 -4.74 -13.86 7.71
C GLN A 53 -4.67 -12.78 6.63
N GLY A 54 -4.79 -11.52 7.00
CA GLY A 54 -4.74 -10.40 6.06
C GLY A 54 -3.36 -10.22 5.39
N TRP A 55 -2.28 -10.56 6.06
CA TRP A 55 -0.92 -10.34 5.56
C TRP A 55 -0.56 -11.16 4.32
N PRO A 56 -0.86 -12.47 4.23
CA PRO A 56 -0.65 -13.22 3.00
C PRO A 56 -1.38 -12.61 1.80
N TYR A 57 -2.67 -12.28 1.97
CA TYR A 57 -3.47 -11.65 0.91
C TYR A 57 -2.92 -10.28 0.49
N PHE A 58 -2.45 -9.48 1.44
CA PHE A 58 -1.79 -8.22 1.12
C PHE A 58 -0.53 -8.46 0.29
N THR A 59 0.31 -9.41 0.70
CA THR A 59 1.59 -9.68 0.06
C THR A 59 1.42 -10.22 -1.36
N GLU A 60 0.50 -11.16 -1.57
CA GLU A 60 0.26 -11.76 -2.90
C GLU A 60 -0.35 -10.78 -3.91
N HIS A 61 -0.90 -9.64 -3.45
CA HIS A 61 -1.51 -8.63 -4.31
C HIS A 61 -0.63 -7.39 -4.53
N LEU A 62 0.62 -7.38 -4.05
CA LEU A 62 1.54 -6.27 -4.31
C LEU A 62 1.88 -6.17 -5.80
N VAL A 63 2.21 -7.31 -6.39
CA VAL A 63 2.61 -7.44 -7.80
C VAL A 63 1.77 -8.51 -8.47
N LEU A 64 1.14 -8.17 -9.56
CA LEU A 64 0.20 -9.03 -10.29
C LEU A 64 0.68 -9.26 -11.72
N ALA A 65 0.51 -10.48 -12.23
CA ALA A 65 0.65 -10.75 -13.65
C ALA A 65 -0.53 -10.15 -14.43
N THR A 66 -0.27 -9.73 -15.67
CA THR A 66 -1.31 -9.17 -16.54
C THR A 66 -1.60 -10.09 -17.73
N PRO A 67 -2.80 -10.02 -18.35
CA PRO A 67 -3.19 -10.91 -19.46
C PRO A 67 -2.31 -10.76 -20.71
N ASP A 68 -1.60 -9.65 -20.85
CA ASP A 68 -0.68 -9.37 -21.96
C ASP A 68 0.79 -9.71 -21.62
N ASN A 69 0.99 -10.67 -20.71
CA ASN A 69 2.29 -11.15 -20.26
C ASN A 69 3.18 -10.05 -19.65
N GLY A 70 2.58 -9.07 -19.02
CA GLY A 70 3.26 -8.02 -18.29
C GLY A 70 3.12 -8.17 -16.79
N VAL A 71 3.45 -7.09 -16.08
CA VAL A 71 3.38 -7.00 -14.63
C VAL A 71 2.70 -5.69 -14.19
N ALA A 72 1.89 -5.76 -13.15
CA ALA A 72 1.25 -4.60 -12.55
C ALA A 72 1.58 -4.51 -11.06
N THR A 73 1.96 -3.32 -10.59
CA THR A 73 2.06 -3.01 -9.16
C THR A 73 0.75 -2.41 -8.69
N ALA A 74 -0.02 -3.20 -7.94
CA ALA A 74 -1.36 -2.82 -7.49
C ALA A 74 -1.36 -2.13 -6.13
N ILE A 75 -0.45 -2.53 -5.26
CA ILE A 75 -0.24 -1.98 -3.92
C ILE A 75 1.26 -1.73 -3.77
N TYR A 76 1.65 -0.62 -3.13
CA TYR A 76 3.05 -0.26 -2.95
C TYR A 76 3.54 -0.63 -1.55
N ALA A 77 4.56 -1.47 -1.51
CA ALA A 77 5.31 -1.83 -0.30
C ALA A 77 6.65 -2.46 -0.69
N ALA A 78 7.67 -2.23 0.11
CA ALA A 78 8.99 -2.81 -0.15
C ALA A 78 8.90 -4.34 -0.27
N CYS A 79 9.28 -4.86 -1.44
CA CYS A 79 9.20 -6.29 -1.73
C CYS A 79 10.17 -6.72 -2.84
N LYS A 80 10.33 -8.04 -2.96
CA LYS A 80 10.89 -8.71 -4.13
C LYS A 80 9.84 -9.67 -4.69
N ALA A 81 9.52 -9.53 -5.97
CA ALA A 81 8.58 -10.40 -6.66
C ALA A 81 9.27 -11.04 -7.89
N THR A 82 9.25 -12.36 -7.95
CA THR A 82 9.70 -13.09 -9.14
C THR A 82 8.47 -13.45 -9.96
N VAL A 83 8.46 -13.02 -11.21
CA VAL A 83 7.31 -13.15 -12.13
C VAL A 83 7.77 -13.56 -13.53
N LYS A 84 6.87 -14.23 -14.27
CA LYS A 84 7.09 -14.55 -15.68
C LYS A 84 6.42 -13.48 -16.54
N VAL A 85 7.16 -12.95 -17.50
CA VAL A 85 6.73 -11.88 -18.39
C VAL A 85 7.13 -12.15 -19.86
N GLY A 86 6.56 -11.39 -20.79
CA GLY A 86 6.87 -11.54 -22.21
C GLY A 86 6.63 -12.98 -22.69
N ASP A 87 7.65 -13.57 -23.29
CA ASP A 87 7.61 -14.96 -23.78
C ASP A 87 7.87 -16.02 -22.68
N GLY A 88 7.46 -15.73 -21.44
CA GLY A 88 7.62 -16.64 -20.30
C GLY A 88 8.96 -16.52 -19.59
N LYS A 89 9.72 -15.45 -19.84
CA LYS A 89 10.99 -15.17 -19.17
C LYS A 89 10.75 -14.78 -17.71
N GLU A 90 11.59 -15.30 -16.83
CA GLU A 90 11.55 -14.96 -15.42
C GLU A 90 12.33 -13.68 -15.15
N ILE A 91 11.71 -12.76 -14.42
CA ILE A 91 12.37 -11.55 -13.91
C ILE A 91 12.13 -11.45 -12.41
N THR A 92 13.01 -10.74 -11.73
CA THR A 92 12.77 -10.28 -10.36
C THR A 92 12.56 -8.76 -10.36
N LEU A 93 11.43 -8.33 -9.84
CA LEU A 93 11.13 -6.92 -9.58
C LEU A 93 11.43 -6.63 -8.11
N HIS A 94 12.36 -5.71 -7.84
CA HIS A 94 12.67 -5.26 -6.50
C HIS A 94 12.07 -3.88 -6.28
N GLU A 95 11.11 -3.78 -5.37
CA GLU A 95 10.46 -2.53 -4.97
C GLU A 95 11.08 -2.01 -3.67
N GLU A 96 11.56 -0.76 -3.70
CA GLU A 96 12.13 -0.04 -2.56
C GLU A 96 11.28 1.19 -2.29
N THR A 97 10.72 1.29 -1.09
CA THR A 97 9.86 2.40 -0.70
C THR A 97 9.63 2.41 0.81
N ASN A 98 9.35 3.59 1.36
CA ASN A 98 8.77 3.80 2.68
C ASN A 98 7.29 4.23 2.59
N TYR A 99 6.65 4.02 1.43
CA TYR A 99 5.22 4.27 1.27
C TYR A 99 4.41 3.47 2.32
N PRO A 100 3.41 4.03 2.99
CA PRO A 100 2.70 5.28 2.69
C PRO A 100 3.24 6.54 3.40
N PHE A 101 4.42 6.50 3.99
CA PHE A 101 4.97 7.63 4.77
C PHE A 101 5.84 8.56 3.92
N GLU A 102 6.34 8.07 2.79
CA GLU A 102 7.13 8.83 1.83
C GLU A 102 6.53 8.73 0.42
N GLU A 103 6.83 9.72 -0.41
CA GLU A 103 6.26 9.88 -1.75
C GLU A 103 6.95 9.01 -2.81
N GLY A 104 8.18 8.57 -2.54
CA GLY A 104 9.05 7.89 -3.50
C GLY A 104 8.88 6.38 -3.50
N ILE A 105 8.81 5.81 -4.70
CA ILE A 105 8.76 4.36 -4.93
C ILE A 105 9.73 4.06 -6.08
N ALA A 106 10.63 3.13 -5.87
CA ALA A 106 11.60 2.74 -6.89
C ALA A 106 11.52 1.25 -7.17
N PHE A 107 11.62 0.89 -8.43
CA PHE A 107 11.65 -0.49 -8.88
C PHE A 107 12.95 -0.74 -9.64
N THR A 108 13.59 -1.87 -9.35
CA THR A 108 14.73 -2.36 -10.12
C THR A 108 14.36 -3.68 -10.78
N VAL A 109 14.54 -3.79 -12.07
CA VAL A 109 14.35 -5.02 -12.84
C VAL A 109 15.63 -5.83 -12.82
N SER A 110 15.56 -7.07 -12.38
CA SER A 110 16.65 -8.04 -12.51
C SER A 110 16.24 -9.14 -13.48
N THR A 111 17.06 -9.40 -14.47
CA THR A 111 16.82 -10.40 -15.53
C THR A 111 18.14 -10.89 -16.12
N ASP A 112 18.19 -12.15 -16.56
CA ASP A 112 19.39 -12.73 -17.19
C ASP A 112 19.57 -12.25 -18.63
N GLU A 113 18.48 -11.92 -19.31
CA GLU A 113 18.49 -11.43 -20.69
C GLU A 113 17.45 -10.31 -20.85
N LYS A 114 17.59 -9.53 -21.90
CA LYS A 114 16.60 -8.49 -22.22
C LYS A 114 15.26 -9.12 -22.56
N VAL A 115 14.18 -8.53 -22.04
CA VAL A 115 12.82 -9.00 -22.26
C VAL A 115 11.85 -7.84 -22.45
N ALA A 116 11.00 -7.93 -23.47
CA ALA A 116 9.95 -6.94 -23.71
C ALA A 116 8.69 -7.31 -22.96
N PHE A 117 8.20 -6.39 -22.14
CA PHE A 117 6.89 -6.57 -21.47
C PHE A 117 6.31 -5.21 -21.05
N PRO A 118 4.99 -5.12 -20.92
CA PRO A 118 4.32 -3.97 -20.34
C PRO A 118 4.42 -3.99 -18.82
N PHE A 119 4.86 -2.86 -18.24
CA PHE A 119 4.89 -2.64 -16.81
C PHE A 119 3.86 -1.57 -16.44
N TYR A 120 2.89 -1.96 -15.60
CA TYR A 120 1.78 -1.13 -15.18
C TYR A 120 1.97 -0.60 -13.75
N LEU A 121 1.97 0.71 -13.62
CA LEU A 121 2.05 1.42 -12.34
C LEU A 121 0.67 2.00 -11.98
N ARG A 122 0.13 1.64 -10.85
CA ARG A 122 -1.12 2.23 -10.36
C ARG A 122 -0.88 3.66 -9.91
N ILE A 123 -1.63 4.61 -10.45
CA ILE A 123 -1.62 6.01 -10.01
C ILE A 123 -2.83 6.22 -9.10
N PRO A 124 -2.65 6.41 -7.78
CA PRO A 124 -3.78 6.62 -6.87
C PRO A 124 -4.59 7.85 -7.22
N SER A 125 -5.89 7.82 -6.89
CA SER A 125 -6.81 8.94 -7.20
C SER A 125 -6.53 10.19 -6.39
N TRP A 126 -5.89 10.07 -5.22
CA TRP A 126 -5.59 11.19 -4.34
C TRP A 126 -4.42 12.08 -4.83
N THR A 127 -3.53 11.55 -5.68
CA THR A 127 -2.41 12.32 -6.23
C THR A 127 -2.75 12.90 -7.60
N GLN A 128 -2.44 14.19 -7.82
CA GLN A 128 -2.71 14.88 -9.09
C GLN A 128 -1.44 15.14 -9.91
N LYS A 129 -0.27 15.00 -9.30
CA LYS A 129 1.02 15.39 -9.91
C LYS A 129 2.04 14.25 -9.84
N ALA A 130 1.58 13.02 -10.07
CA ALA A 130 2.49 11.87 -10.14
C ALA A 130 3.54 12.07 -11.23
N GLU A 131 4.77 11.67 -10.94
CA GLU A 131 5.87 11.65 -11.92
C GLU A 131 6.44 10.25 -12.02
N VAL A 132 6.80 9.85 -13.26
CA VAL A 132 7.45 8.58 -13.52
C VAL A 132 8.70 8.80 -14.36
N ARG A 133 9.80 8.16 -13.94
CA ARG A 133 11.07 8.15 -14.65
C ARG A 133 11.53 6.71 -14.88
N VAL A 134 12.19 6.50 -16.00
CA VAL A 134 12.89 5.26 -16.30
C VAL A 134 14.36 5.60 -16.56
N ASN A 135 15.25 5.04 -15.77
CA ASN A 135 16.70 5.34 -15.84
C ASN A 135 16.98 6.85 -15.78
N GLY A 136 16.30 7.57 -14.87
CA GLY A 136 16.40 9.01 -14.67
C GLY A 136 15.67 9.87 -15.69
N LYS A 137 15.16 9.29 -16.80
CA LYS A 137 14.45 10.04 -17.85
C LYS A 137 12.94 9.98 -17.63
N LYS A 138 12.28 11.13 -17.69
CA LYS A 138 10.82 11.21 -17.59
C LYS A 138 10.17 10.44 -18.75
N VAL A 139 9.15 9.63 -18.42
CA VAL A 139 8.38 8.93 -19.46
C VAL A 139 7.49 9.90 -20.25
N SER A 140 7.23 9.58 -21.52
CA SER A 140 6.42 10.43 -22.40
C SER A 140 4.92 10.39 -22.05
N ALA A 141 4.44 9.23 -21.55
CA ALA A 141 3.05 9.07 -21.16
C ALA A 141 2.80 9.80 -19.83
N ALA A 142 1.75 10.61 -19.77
CA ALA A 142 1.39 11.34 -18.56
C ALA A 142 0.67 10.41 -17.57
N PRO A 143 1.10 10.34 -16.28
CA PRO A 143 0.36 9.65 -15.26
C PRO A 143 -1.02 10.31 -15.03
N VAL A 144 -2.07 9.51 -14.92
CA VAL A 144 -3.44 9.97 -14.70
C VAL A 144 -3.96 9.41 -13.38
N ALA A 145 -4.39 10.28 -12.48
CA ALA A 145 -4.95 9.88 -11.18
C ALA A 145 -6.12 8.89 -11.33
N GLY A 146 -6.11 7.83 -10.55
CA GLY A 146 -7.10 6.75 -10.60
C GLY A 146 -6.95 5.76 -11.75
N LYS A 147 -5.85 5.82 -12.51
CA LYS A 147 -5.56 4.93 -13.65
C LYS A 147 -4.25 4.16 -13.45
N TYR A 148 -4.02 3.19 -14.32
CA TYR A 148 -2.72 2.59 -14.49
C TYR A 148 -1.95 3.31 -15.60
N LEU A 149 -0.67 3.58 -15.35
CA LEU A 149 0.27 3.99 -16.39
C LEU A 149 0.99 2.74 -16.91
N CYS A 150 0.90 2.50 -18.21
CA CYS A 150 1.61 1.42 -18.88
C CYS A 150 2.94 1.93 -19.47
N ILE A 151 4.03 1.23 -19.18
CA ILE A 151 5.35 1.45 -19.78
C ILE A 151 5.70 0.17 -20.54
N ASN A 152 5.42 0.15 -21.83
CA ASN A 152 5.73 -1.00 -22.68
C ASN A 152 7.05 -0.79 -23.41
N ARG A 153 8.06 -1.61 -23.06
CA ARG A 153 9.40 -1.53 -23.65
C ARG A 153 10.18 -2.82 -23.45
N GLU A 154 11.34 -2.93 -24.08
CA GLU A 154 12.36 -3.91 -23.73
C GLU A 154 13.08 -3.47 -22.44
N TRP A 155 13.15 -4.36 -21.47
CA TRP A 155 13.79 -4.17 -20.16
C TRP A 155 15.09 -4.95 -20.09
N ALA A 156 16.10 -4.35 -19.50
CA ALA A 156 17.39 -4.95 -19.23
C ALA A 156 17.67 -5.06 -17.73
N ASN A 157 18.62 -5.92 -17.37
CA ASN A 157 19.06 -6.04 -15.99
C ASN A 157 19.56 -4.69 -15.45
N GLY A 158 19.06 -4.32 -14.26
CA GLY A 158 19.39 -3.04 -13.62
C GLY A 158 18.56 -1.86 -14.09
N ASP A 159 17.62 -2.01 -15.04
CA ASP A 159 16.69 -0.94 -15.38
C ASP A 159 15.89 -0.49 -14.15
N ARG A 160 15.83 0.82 -13.94
CA ARG A 160 15.20 1.43 -12.77
C ARG A 160 13.99 2.27 -13.16
N VAL A 161 12.87 2.03 -12.49
CA VAL A 161 11.67 2.84 -12.61
C VAL A 161 11.47 3.59 -11.30
N GLU A 162 11.25 4.89 -11.37
CA GLU A 162 11.02 5.76 -10.23
C GLU A 162 9.64 6.40 -10.37
N LEU A 163 8.79 6.18 -9.39
CA LEU A 163 7.47 6.78 -9.27
C LEU A 163 7.48 7.72 -8.07
N THR A 164 7.07 8.95 -8.29
CA THR A 164 6.82 9.93 -7.21
C THR A 164 5.34 10.23 -7.15
N LEU A 165 4.77 10.11 -5.96
CA LEU A 165 3.34 10.37 -5.66
C LEU A 165 3.24 11.53 -4.67
N PRO A 166 3.29 12.80 -5.12
CA PRO A 166 3.25 13.94 -4.22
C PRO A 166 2.01 13.94 -3.34
N MET A 167 2.22 14.12 -2.03
CA MET A 167 1.19 14.11 -1.01
C MET A 167 0.82 15.54 -0.62
N SER A 168 -0.44 15.76 -0.33
CA SER A 168 -0.94 17.02 0.19
C SER A 168 -2.05 16.79 1.19
N LEU A 169 -2.26 17.76 2.08
CA LEU A 169 -3.40 17.74 2.99
C LEU A 169 -4.69 17.95 2.20
N SER A 170 -5.68 17.12 2.53
CA SER A 170 -7.04 17.26 2.01
C SER A 170 -8.06 16.98 3.12
N MET A 171 -9.27 17.47 2.94
CA MET A 171 -10.40 17.21 3.84
C MET A 171 -11.51 16.50 3.10
N ARG A 172 -12.08 15.49 3.75
CA ARG A 172 -13.21 14.73 3.24
C ARG A 172 -14.37 14.82 4.23
N THR A 173 -15.51 15.30 3.76
CA THR A 173 -16.74 15.38 4.55
C THR A 173 -17.61 14.15 4.33
N TRP A 174 -18.00 13.50 5.40
CA TRP A 174 -18.87 12.33 5.42
C TRP A 174 -20.31 12.78 5.73
N GLN A 175 -21.08 13.12 4.69
CA GLN A 175 -22.44 13.65 4.82
C GLN A 175 -23.36 12.70 5.60
N VAL A 176 -23.29 11.39 5.29
CA VAL A 176 -24.10 10.37 5.97
C VAL A 176 -23.73 10.17 7.44
N ASN A 177 -22.59 10.68 7.88
CA ASN A 177 -22.12 10.63 9.27
C ASN A 177 -22.09 12.03 9.88
N LYS A 178 -23.25 12.72 9.86
CA LYS A 178 -23.47 14.04 10.50
C LYS A 178 -22.43 15.10 10.07
N ASN A 179 -22.01 15.05 8.80
CA ASN A 179 -20.98 15.93 8.24
C ASN A 179 -19.62 15.86 8.99
N SER A 180 -19.30 14.71 9.59
CA SER A 180 -17.98 14.52 10.17
C SER A 180 -16.90 14.67 9.10
N VAL A 181 -15.72 15.13 9.52
CA VAL A 181 -14.61 15.42 8.62
C VAL A 181 -13.43 14.52 8.95
N SER A 182 -12.81 13.93 7.94
CA SER A 182 -11.46 13.36 8.02
C SER A 182 -10.46 14.25 7.32
N VAL A 183 -9.27 14.33 7.89
CA VAL A 183 -8.12 15.02 7.30
C VAL A 183 -7.18 13.96 6.77
N ASP A 184 -6.89 14.02 5.47
CA ASP A 184 -6.04 13.06 4.80
C ASP A 184 -4.74 13.74 4.35
N TYR A 185 -3.62 12.99 4.41
CA TYR A 185 -2.34 13.37 3.81
C TYR A 185 -1.89 12.24 2.89
N GLY A 186 -2.07 12.44 1.58
CA GLY A 186 -1.92 11.37 0.60
C GLY A 186 -2.83 10.18 0.93
N PRO A 187 -2.27 8.97 1.15
CA PRO A 187 -3.05 7.78 1.51
C PRO A 187 -3.39 7.68 3.00
N LEU A 188 -2.81 8.53 3.85
CA LEU A 188 -2.97 8.48 5.29
C LEU A 188 -4.16 9.32 5.75
N THR A 189 -4.98 8.77 6.64
CA THR A 189 -5.98 9.54 7.38
C THR A 189 -5.40 9.91 8.74
N LEU A 190 -5.36 11.19 9.04
CA LEU A 190 -4.81 11.71 10.29
C LEU A 190 -5.87 11.66 11.39
N SER A 191 -5.44 11.39 12.61
CA SER A 191 -6.27 11.46 13.81
C SER A 191 -5.78 12.55 14.75
N LEU A 192 -6.71 13.18 15.47
CA LEU A 192 -6.37 14.10 16.54
C LEU A 192 -5.77 13.32 17.71
N LYS A 193 -4.74 13.91 18.29
CA LYS A 193 -4.08 13.38 19.48
C LYS A 193 -4.50 14.18 20.72
#